data_11890cbe756012c25ba062566a810197
#
_entry.id   11890cbe756012c25ba062566a810197
#
_cell.length_a   1.000
_cell.length_b   1.000
_cell.length_c   1.000
_cell.angle_alpha   90.00
_cell.angle_beta   90.00
_cell.angle_gamma   90.00
#
_symmetry.space_group_name_H-M   'P 1'
#
loop_
_entity.id
_entity.type
_entity.pdbx_description
1 polymer ?
#
loop_
_entity_poly.entity_id
_entity_poly.type
_entity_poly.pdbx_seq_one_letter_code
_entity_poly.pdbx_strand_id
1 'polypeptide(L)'
;MKFIKECFYGESEEKKSKFYAGLFPLEREADVEGLLEACRKKYRDARHHCYAYIFLEEGEGILQEHKKQSDDGEPAKTAGMPILQRMESLELKNAILVVSRIFGGTLLGTGGLSRAYSDAAKAVLEKAVFLERIEGWELQLQIPYSLLGKLEYSFTEQNISILDKAFAENVILRIRVKEEQYSGFEKQIREYGPQVVFLAIKKCRWYTR
;
A
#
# COMPACT_ATOMS: atom_id res chain seq x y z
N MET A 1 8.58 2.97 0.18
CA MET A 1 7.21 3.23 -0.31
C MET A 1 6.23 2.42 0.51
N LYS A 2 5.18 3.06 1.04
CA LYS A 2 4.13 2.43 1.85
C LYS A 2 2.85 2.26 1.04
N PHE A 3 2.10 1.22 1.35
CA PHE A 3 0.82 0.87 0.71
C PHE A 3 -0.20 0.49 1.77
N ILE A 4 -1.48 0.51 1.41
CA ILE A 4 -2.57 -0.02 2.23
C ILE A 4 -3.39 -1.01 1.42
N LYS A 5 -4.07 -1.95 2.08
CA LYS A 5 -5.01 -2.89 1.45
C LYS A 5 -6.43 -2.77 1.99
N GLU A 6 -6.61 -2.04 3.07
CA GLU A 6 -7.88 -1.87 3.76
C GLU A 6 -8.22 -0.39 3.86
N CYS A 7 -9.51 -0.10 4.07
CA CYS A 7 -10.00 1.24 4.29
C CYS A 7 -9.84 1.63 5.76
N PHE A 8 -9.41 2.86 6.03
CA PHE A 8 -9.28 3.40 7.38
C PHE A 8 -10.11 4.68 7.51
N TYR A 9 -10.54 4.98 8.74
CA TYR A 9 -11.36 6.14 9.04
C TYR A 9 -10.83 6.86 10.28
N GLY A 10 -10.81 8.18 10.21
CA GLY A 10 -10.43 9.07 11.29
C GLY A 10 -11.36 10.26 11.35
N GLU A 11 -11.34 10.95 12.48
CA GLU A 11 -12.11 12.17 12.66
C GLU A 11 -11.34 13.15 13.53
N SER A 12 -11.59 14.43 13.32
CA SER A 12 -11.10 15.52 14.16
C SER A 12 -12.15 16.64 14.23
N GLU A 13 -12.01 17.50 15.22
CA GLU A 13 -12.88 18.66 15.40
C GLU A 13 -12.03 19.90 15.66
N GLU A 14 -12.38 21.02 14.99
CA GLU A 14 -11.76 22.34 15.24
C GLU A 14 -12.86 23.41 15.22
N LYS A 15 -13.02 24.12 16.34
CA LYS A 15 -14.03 25.17 16.52
C LYS A 15 -15.44 24.74 16.09
N LYS A 16 -15.88 23.57 16.54
CA LYS A 16 -17.16 22.91 16.22
C LYS A 16 -17.28 22.45 14.74
N SER A 17 -16.34 22.74 13.86
CA SER A 17 -16.28 22.11 12.54
C SER A 17 -15.78 20.67 12.69
N LYS A 18 -16.50 19.72 12.11
CA LYS A 18 -16.14 18.30 12.14
C LYS A 18 -15.50 17.90 10.81
N PHE A 19 -14.43 17.14 10.90
CA PHE A 19 -13.66 16.65 9.76
C PHE A 19 -13.62 15.13 9.82
N TYR A 20 -14.18 14.47 8.81
CA TYR A 20 -14.21 13.02 8.68
C TYR A 20 -13.25 12.59 7.58
N ALA A 21 -12.19 11.92 7.96
CA ALA A 21 -11.17 11.44 7.03
C ALA A 21 -11.39 9.97 6.68
N GLY A 22 -11.35 9.64 5.40
CA GLY A 22 -11.32 8.29 4.89
C GLY A 22 -10.08 8.06 4.04
N LEU A 23 -9.35 7.00 4.31
CA LEU A 23 -8.20 6.55 3.54
C LEU A 23 -8.53 5.24 2.85
N PHE A 24 -8.39 5.20 1.53
CA PHE A 24 -8.80 4.07 0.70
C PHE A 24 -7.65 3.60 -0.20
N PRO A 25 -7.49 2.28 -0.40
CA PRO A 25 -6.60 1.78 -1.44
C PRO A 25 -7.11 2.20 -2.82
N LEU A 26 -6.21 2.53 -3.73
CA LEU A 26 -6.51 2.93 -5.09
C LEU A 26 -5.85 1.95 -6.07
N GLU A 27 -6.64 1.08 -6.68
CA GLU A 27 -6.16 0.08 -7.62
C GLU A 27 -6.07 0.63 -9.04
N ARG A 28 -6.96 1.56 -9.39
CA ARG A 28 -6.99 2.25 -10.69
C ARG A 28 -7.34 3.72 -10.48
N GLU A 29 -6.72 4.60 -11.21
CA GLU A 29 -7.02 6.04 -11.13
C GLU A 29 -8.50 6.33 -11.44
N ALA A 30 -9.11 5.54 -12.32
CA ALA A 30 -10.53 5.66 -12.67
C ALA A 30 -11.50 5.41 -11.48
N ASP A 31 -11.05 4.76 -10.41
CA ASP A 31 -11.88 4.47 -9.24
C ASP A 31 -12.07 5.68 -8.30
N VAL A 32 -11.30 6.76 -8.51
CA VAL A 32 -11.32 7.99 -7.69
C VAL A 32 -12.72 8.57 -7.56
N GLU A 33 -13.44 8.75 -8.68
CA GLU A 33 -14.77 9.39 -8.64
C GLU A 33 -15.79 8.53 -7.88
N GLY A 34 -15.74 7.21 -8.03
CA GLY A 34 -16.59 6.29 -7.27
C GLY A 34 -16.37 6.38 -5.76
N LEU A 35 -15.10 6.52 -5.33
CA LEU A 35 -14.74 6.68 -3.92
C LEU A 35 -15.21 8.04 -3.37
N LEU A 36 -15.09 9.11 -4.17
CA LEU A 36 -15.60 10.43 -3.80
C LEU A 36 -17.13 10.44 -3.66
N GLU A 37 -17.85 9.80 -4.59
CA GLU A 37 -19.30 9.65 -4.48
C GLU A 37 -19.72 8.86 -3.25
N ALA A 38 -19.00 7.81 -2.89
CA ALA A 38 -19.25 7.05 -1.66
C ALA A 38 -19.08 7.93 -0.41
N CYS A 39 -18.06 8.79 -0.38
CA CYS A 39 -17.87 9.76 0.70
C CYS A 39 -18.99 10.80 0.74
N ARG A 40 -19.42 11.35 -0.40
CA ARG A 40 -20.56 12.28 -0.49
C ARG A 40 -21.85 11.66 0.03
N LYS A 41 -22.12 10.41 -0.31
CA LYS A 41 -23.29 9.66 0.16
C LYS A 41 -23.25 9.39 1.67
N LYS A 42 -22.06 9.10 2.20
CA LYS A 42 -21.85 8.82 3.64
C LYS A 42 -21.97 10.07 4.50
N TYR A 43 -21.43 11.20 4.05
CA TYR A 43 -21.39 12.46 4.80
C TYR A 43 -22.21 13.56 4.10
N ARG A 44 -23.52 13.37 3.99
CA ARG A 44 -24.44 14.25 3.23
C ARG A 44 -24.50 15.68 3.73
N ASP A 45 -24.22 15.89 5.03
CA ASP A 45 -24.22 17.22 5.65
C ASP A 45 -22.90 17.98 5.41
N ALA A 46 -21.87 17.31 4.89
CA ALA A 46 -20.61 17.93 4.51
C ALA A 46 -20.77 18.67 3.17
N ARG A 47 -20.29 19.91 3.11
CA ARG A 47 -20.30 20.74 1.89
C ARG A 47 -19.03 20.61 1.07
N HIS A 48 -17.94 20.11 1.70
CA HIS A 48 -16.62 19.97 1.10
C HIS A 48 -16.12 18.56 1.33
N HIS A 49 -15.65 17.91 0.26
CA HIS A 49 -15.01 16.59 0.26
C HIS A 49 -13.63 16.72 -0.39
N CYS A 50 -12.76 17.40 0.35
CA CYS A 50 -11.41 17.69 -0.10
C CYS A 50 -10.59 16.41 -0.13
N TYR A 51 -9.72 16.24 -1.14
CA TYR A 51 -8.97 15.00 -1.28
C TYR A 51 -7.58 15.19 -1.85
N ALA A 52 -6.76 14.19 -1.66
CA ALA A 52 -5.55 13.97 -2.44
C ALA A 52 -5.39 12.47 -2.73
N TYR A 53 -4.77 12.15 -3.86
CA TYR A 53 -4.33 10.80 -4.16
C TYR A 53 -2.92 10.77 -4.74
N ILE A 54 -2.27 9.62 -4.56
CA ILE A 54 -1.01 9.27 -5.19
C ILE A 54 -1.18 7.89 -5.78
N PHE A 55 -1.05 7.78 -7.11
CA PHE A 55 -1.21 6.53 -7.85
C PHE A 55 0.06 6.24 -8.66
N LEU A 56 0.50 4.98 -8.65
CA LEU A 56 1.61 4.50 -9.47
C LEU A 56 1.06 3.73 -10.65
N GLU A 57 1.19 4.30 -11.83
CA GLU A 57 0.92 3.59 -13.08
C GLU A 57 2.16 2.81 -13.50
N GLU A 58 1.95 1.54 -13.82
CA GLU A 58 3.02 0.66 -14.28
C GLU A 58 2.87 0.41 -15.78
N GLY A 59 3.80 0.90 -16.57
CA GLY A 59 3.86 0.66 -18.01
C GLY A 59 5.27 0.36 -18.47
N GLU A 60 5.46 -0.68 -19.30
CA GLU A 60 6.72 -1.03 -19.99
C GLU A 60 7.99 -1.01 -19.09
N GLY A 61 7.84 -1.36 -17.81
CA GLY A 61 8.94 -1.37 -16.83
C GLY A 61 9.23 -0.01 -16.18
N ILE A 62 8.46 1.02 -16.48
CA ILE A 62 8.56 2.36 -15.90
C ILE A 62 7.40 2.55 -14.91
N LEU A 63 7.72 3.08 -13.73
CA LEU A 63 6.72 3.54 -12.76
C LEU A 63 6.49 5.03 -12.95
N GLN A 64 5.29 5.40 -13.36
CA GLN A 64 4.87 6.80 -13.46
C GLN A 64 4.01 7.15 -12.24
N GLU A 65 4.39 8.20 -11.52
CA GLU A 65 3.63 8.66 -10.36
C GLU A 65 2.65 9.77 -10.76
N HIS A 66 1.36 9.53 -10.52
CA HIS A 66 0.27 10.48 -10.70
C HIS A 66 -0.16 10.99 -9.34
N LYS A 67 -0.17 12.31 -9.19
CA LYS A 67 -0.64 13.00 -7.98
C LYS A 67 -1.71 14.00 -8.33
N LYS A 68 -2.77 14.02 -7.55
CA LYS A 68 -3.80 15.05 -7.68
C LYS A 68 -4.34 15.42 -6.31
N GLN A 69 -4.76 16.66 -6.18
CA GLN A 69 -5.42 17.18 -4.98
C GLN A 69 -6.56 18.12 -5.37
N SER A 70 -7.54 18.25 -4.47
CA SER A 70 -8.67 19.17 -4.65
C SER A 70 -9.09 19.77 -3.30
N ASP A 71 -9.32 21.06 -3.32
CA ASP A 71 -9.87 21.79 -2.19
C ASP A 71 -11.42 21.76 -2.17
N ASP A 72 -12.08 21.23 -3.21
CA ASP A 72 -13.54 21.04 -3.32
C ASP A 72 -14.35 22.23 -2.79
N GLY A 73 -14.00 23.45 -3.22
CA GLY A 73 -14.67 24.70 -2.83
C GLY A 73 -14.17 25.35 -1.54
N GLU A 74 -13.23 24.76 -0.81
CA GLU A 74 -12.48 25.47 0.23
C GLU A 74 -11.51 26.49 -0.41
N PRO A 75 -11.01 27.49 0.34
CA PRO A 75 -9.99 28.40 -0.19
C PRO A 75 -8.77 27.66 -0.73
N ALA A 76 -8.23 28.16 -1.84
CA ALA A 76 -7.14 27.50 -2.56
C ALA A 76 -5.96 27.08 -1.67
N LYS A 77 -5.50 25.85 -1.81
CA LYS A 77 -4.38 25.24 -1.10
C LYS A 77 -4.56 25.11 0.43
N THR A 78 -5.79 25.20 0.94
CA THR A 78 -6.07 25.09 2.37
C THR A 78 -6.52 23.70 2.80
N ALA A 79 -6.82 22.81 1.86
CA ALA A 79 -7.34 21.48 2.16
C ALA A 79 -6.57 20.37 1.40
N GLY A 80 -6.68 20.33 0.08
CA GLY A 80 -6.09 19.27 -0.72
C GLY A 80 -4.56 19.20 -0.61
N MET A 81 -3.88 20.35 -0.61
CA MET A 81 -2.44 20.39 -0.48
C MET A 81 -1.94 19.89 0.89
N PRO A 82 -2.48 20.31 2.04
CA PRO A 82 -2.15 19.73 3.34
C PRO A 82 -2.37 18.21 3.43
N ILE A 83 -3.46 17.70 2.82
CA ILE A 83 -3.70 16.27 2.73
C ILE A 83 -2.59 15.57 1.94
N LEU A 84 -2.27 16.09 0.74
CA LEU A 84 -1.21 15.53 -0.13
C LEU A 84 0.14 15.48 0.59
N GLN A 85 0.54 16.56 1.26
CA GLN A 85 1.79 16.64 1.99
C GLN A 85 1.90 15.58 3.10
N ARG A 86 0.79 15.25 3.79
CA ARG A 86 0.76 14.16 4.78
C ARG A 86 0.98 12.80 4.13
N MET A 87 0.38 12.53 2.97
CA MET A 87 0.58 11.28 2.24
C MET A 87 2.03 11.17 1.72
N GLU A 88 2.58 12.26 1.19
CA GLU A 88 3.97 12.31 0.71
C GLU A 88 4.99 12.08 1.83
N SER A 89 4.77 12.69 3.01
CA SER A 89 5.69 12.53 4.17
C SER A 89 5.81 11.08 4.64
N LEU A 90 4.82 10.23 4.34
CA LEU A 90 4.83 8.80 4.61
C LEU A 90 5.25 7.95 3.40
N GLU A 91 5.55 8.58 2.26
CA GLU A 91 5.78 7.89 0.99
C GLU A 91 4.64 6.94 0.61
N LEU A 92 3.40 7.30 0.97
CA LEU A 92 2.21 6.49 0.72
C LEU A 92 1.88 6.50 -0.78
N LYS A 93 1.64 5.33 -1.34
CA LYS A 93 1.33 5.11 -2.76
C LYS A 93 0.05 4.30 -2.92
N ASN A 94 -0.57 4.41 -4.09
CA ASN A 94 -1.79 3.71 -4.47
C ASN A 94 -2.89 3.87 -3.43
N ALA A 95 -3.12 5.13 -3.05
CA ALA A 95 -4.12 5.50 -2.05
C ALA A 95 -4.76 6.85 -2.36
N ILE A 96 -6.00 7.01 -1.95
CA ILE A 96 -6.70 8.29 -1.89
C ILE A 96 -7.12 8.57 -0.44
N LEU A 97 -6.92 9.81 0.01
CA LEU A 97 -7.38 10.32 1.29
C LEU A 97 -8.41 11.41 1.04
N VAL A 98 -9.62 11.21 1.55
CA VAL A 98 -10.74 12.15 1.43
C VAL A 98 -11.09 12.69 2.81
N VAL A 99 -11.22 14.00 2.95
CA VAL A 99 -11.67 14.66 4.18
C VAL A 99 -12.96 15.41 3.89
N SER A 100 -14.04 14.95 4.52
CA SER A 100 -15.37 15.55 4.45
C SER A 100 -15.59 16.49 5.64
N ARG A 101 -15.89 17.77 5.38
CA ARG A 101 -16.05 18.77 6.43
C ARG A 101 -17.51 19.19 6.62
N ILE A 102 -17.96 19.17 7.87
CA ILE A 102 -19.21 19.80 8.33
C ILE A 102 -18.84 21.10 9.05
N PHE A 103 -19.37 22.21 8.57
CA PHE A 103 -19.10 23.54 9.14
C PHE A 103 -19.72 23.72 10.53
N GLY A 104 -18.95 24.20 11.49
CA GLY A 104 -19.35 24.38 12.88
C GLY A 104 -19.84 25.78 13.24
N GLY A 105 -20.09 26.66 12.25
CA GLY A 105 -20.56 28.02 12.48
C GLY A 105 -19.45 29.06 12.71
N THR A 106 -18.18 28.65 12.91
CA THR A 106 -17.06 29.57 13.13
C THR A 106 -16.04 29.46 12.01
N LEU A 107 -15.65 30.58 11.43
CA LEU A 107 -14.60 30.62 10.40
C LEU A 107 -13.23 30.30 10.99
N LEU A 108 -12.50 29.41 10.35
CA LEU A 108 -11.15 29.00 10.81
C LEU A 108 -10.01 29.90 10.26
N GLY A 109 -10.30 30.61 9.16
CA GLY A 109 -9.27 31.27 8.35
C GLY A 109 -8.36 30.29 7.60
N THR A 110 -7.58 30.77 6.65
CA THR A 110 -6.75 29.91 5.77
C THR A 110 -5.75 29.06 6.54
N GLY A 111 -5.03 29.64 7.52
CA GLY A 111 -4.09 28.91 8.37
C GLY A 111 -4.76 27.89 9.31
N GLY A 112 -5.96 28.21 9.81
CA GLY A 112 -6.76 27.29 10.64
C GLY A 112 -7.28 26.11 9.81
N LEU A 113 -7.79 26.37 8.61
CA LEU A 113 -8.22 25.34 7.65
C LEU A 113 -7.07 24.39 7.31
N SER A 114 -5.92 24.92 6.92
CA SER A 114 -4.77 24.11 6.55
C SER A 114 -4.32 23.17 7.68
N ARG A 115 -4.31 23.66 8.92
CA ARG A 115 -4.05 22.81 10.09
C ARG A 115 -5.12 21.76 10.31
N ALA A 116 -6.39 22.14 10.27
CA ALA A 116 -7.50 21.22 10.53
C ALA A 116 -7.56 20.07 9.50
N TYR A 117 -7.35 20.36 8.21
CA TYR A 117 -7.26 19.32 7.17
C TYR A 117 -6.02 18.42 7.34
N SER A 118 -4.88 19.00 7.71
CA SER A 118 -3.66 18.25 8.02
C SER A 118 -3.85 17.33 9.23
N ASP A 119 -4.54 17.79 10.28
CA ASP A 119 -4.81 17.03 11.50
C ASP A 119 -5.83 15.91 11.25
N ALA A 120 -6.87 16.17 10.44
CA ALA A 120 -7.79 15.14 10.00
C ALA A 120 -7.10 14.03 9.19
N ALA A 121 -6.22 14.42 8.27
CA ALA A 121 -5.41 13.46 7.52
C ALA A 121 -4.51 12.64 8.45
N LYS A 122 -3.83 13.29 9.40
CA LYS A 122 -3.01 12.63 10.41
C LYS A 122 -3.81 11.61 11.22
N ALA A 123 -5.01 11.96 11.68
CA ALA A 123 -5.86 11.10 12.51
C ALA A 123 -6.26 9.77 11.84
N VAL A 124 -6.40 9.73 10.51
CA VAL A 124 -6.64 8.47 9.79
C VAL A 124 -5.35 7.74 9.48
N LEU A 125 -4.27 8.45 9.14
CA LEU A 125 -2.97 7.85 8.84
C LEU A 125 -2.34 7.15 10.05
N GLU A 126 -2.55 7.65 11.27
CA GLU A 126 -2.10 7.01 12.52
C GLU A 126 -2.82 5.68 12.82
N LYS A 127 -4.02 5.49 12.28
CA LYS A 127 -4.78 4.24 12.42
C LYS A 127 -4.45 3.22 11.32
N ALA A 128 -3.81 3.67 10.23
CA ALA A 128 -3.57 2.84 9.06
C ALA A 128 -2.49 1.80 9.30
N VAL A 129 -2.74 0.59 8.79
CA VAL A 129 -1.74 -0.48 8.71
C VAL A 129 -1.04 -0.36 7.37
N PHE A 130 0.21 0.05 7.43
CA PHE A 130 1.03 0.18 6.23
C PHE A 130 1.74 -1.13 5.89
N LEU A 131 1.88 -1.36 4.59
CA LEU A 131 2.58 -2.49 4.00
C LEU A 131 3.73 -1.96 3.16
N GLU A 132 4.82 -2.72 3.11
CA GLU A 132 5.92 -2.49 2.18
C GLU A 132 5.78 -3.41 0.97
N ARG A 133 6.06 -2.89 -0.22
CA ARG A 133 6.09 -3.70 -1.44
C ARG A 133 7.47 -4.31 -1.61
N ILE A 134 7.47 -5.62 -1.75
CA ILE A 134 8.67 -6.42 -2.01
C ILE A 134 8.65 -6.87 -3.47
N GLU A 135 9.73 -6.60 -4.18
CA GLU A 135 10.02 -7.18 -5.50
C GLU A 135 10.83 -8.46 -5.32
N GLY A 136 10.57 -9.47 -6.13
CA GLY A 136 11.32 -10.72 -6.08
C GLY A 136 10.80 -11.79 -7.03
N TRP A 137 11.06 -13.04 -6.66
CA TRP A 137 10.82 -14.20 -7.49
C TRP A 137 9.99 -15.24 -6.75
N GLU A 138 8.98 -15.76 -7.39
CA GLU A 138 8.28 -16.97 -6.98
C GLU A 138 8.85 -18.14 -7.77
N LEU A 139 9.30 -19.17 -7.06
CA LEU A 139 10.01 -20.31 -7.60
C LEU A 139 9.28 -21.59 -7.21
N GLN A 140 9.29 -22.57 -8.11
CA GLN A 140 8.94 -23.94 -7.81
C GLN A 140 10.19 -24.81 -7.94
N LEU A 141 10.55 -25.48 -6.86
CA LEU A 141 11.70 -26.38 -6.78
C LEU A 141 11.21 -27.80 -6.56
N GLN A 142 11.67 -28.74 -7.37
CA GLN A 142 11.53 -30.17 -7.10
C GLN A 142 12.78 -30.66 -6.39
N ILE A 143 12.60 -31.31 -5.25
CA ILE A 143 13.68 -31.79 -4.38
C ILE A 143 13.39 -33.21 -3.89
N PRO A 144 14.41 -34.04 -3.61
CA PRO A 144 14.21 -35.32 -2.93
C PRO A 144 13.88 -35.08 -1.45
N TYR A 145 13.18 -36.02 -0.84
CA TYR A 145 12.81 -35.98 0.60
C TYR A 145 14.02 -35.79 1.53
N SER A 146 15.18 -36.34 1.16
CA SER A 146 16.42 -36.25 1.95
C SER A 146 16.95 -34.83 2.11
N LEU A 147 16.61 -33.90 1.19
CA LEU A 147 17.03 -32.52 1.25
C LEU A 147 16.01 -31.59 1.91
N LEU A 148 14.78 -32.05 2.14
CA LEU A 148 13.69 -31.20 2.64
C LEU A 148 14.08 -30.46 3.92
N GLY A 149 14.45 -31.17 4.96
CA GLY A 149 14.76 -30.57 6.28
C GLY A 149 15.95 -29.59 6.20
N LYS A 150 16.98 -29.94 5.40
CA LYS A 150 18.15 -29.07 5.21
C LYS A 150 17.76 -27.76 4.51
N LEU A 151 16.93 -27.83 3.47
CA LEU A 151 16.50 -26.65 2.72
C LEU A 151 15.52 -25.80 3.52
N GLU A 152 14.60 -26.40 4.26
CA GLU A 152 13.69 -25.67 5.16
C GLU A 152 14.46 -24.89 6.23
N TYR A 153 15.45 -25.49 6.85
CA TYR A 153 16.33 -24.81 7.80
C TYR A 153 17.06 -23.64 7.13
N SER A 154 17.68 -23.88 5.97
CA SER A 154 18.40 -22.84 5.21
C SER A 154 17.47 -21.68 4.79
N PHE A 155 16.26 -21.98 4.38
CA PHE A 155 15.26 -20.95 3.99
C PHE A 155 14.82 -20.11 5.18
N THR A 156 14.66 -20.74 6.34
CA THR A 156 14.32 -20.02 7.59
C THR A 156 15.44 -19.05 7.97
N GLU A 157 16.70 -19.49 7.96
CA GLU A 157 17.86 -18.64 8.26
C GLU A 157 17.99 -17.45 7.27
N GLN A 158 17.59 -17.64 6.02
CA GLN A 158 17.67 -16.62 4.98
C GLN A 158 16.38 -15.79 4.86
N ASN A 159 15.38 -15.97 5.72
CA ASN A 159 14.06 -15.35 5.63
C ASN A 159 13.37 -15.56 4.27
N ILE A 160 13.57 -16.73 3.65
CA ILE A 160 12.89 -17.14 2.43
C ILE A 160 11.57 -17.77 2.80
N SER A 161 10.46 -17.25 2.22
CA SER A 161 9.12 -17.74 2.54
C SER A 161 8.77 -18.99 1.74
N ILE A 162 8.44 -20.09 2.42
CA ILE A 162 7.82 -21.26 1.80
C ILE A 162 6.33 -21.00 1.77
N LEU A 163 5.76 -20.95 0.56
CA LEU A 163 4.32 -20.69 0.32
C LEU A 163 3.51 -21.96 0.37
N ASP A 164 4.08 -23.05 -0.15
CA ASP A 164 3.38 -24.32 -0.31
C ASP A 164 4.36 -25.49 -0.44
N LYS A 165 3.90 -26.69 -0.08
CA LYS A 165 4.64 -27.95 -0.19
C LYS A 165 3.70 -29.02 -0.74
N ALA A 166 4.03 -29.58 -1.88
CA ALA A 166 3.33 -30.73 -2.44
C ALA A 166 4.23 -31.97 -2.36
N PHE A 167 3.66 -33.08 -1.87
CA PHE A 167 4.35 -34.34 -1.65
C PHE A 167 3.90 -35.37 -2.69
N ALA A 168 4.83 -35.88 -3.47
CA ALA A 168 4.62 -36.90 -4.48
C ALA A 168 5.83 -37.84 -4.48
N GLU A 169 6.31 -38.31 -5.63
CA GLU A 169 7.59 -39.03 -5.77
C GLU A 169 8.76 -38.20 -5.25
N ASN A 170 8.70 -36.89 -5.49
CA ASN A 170 9.58 -35.85 -4.93
C ASN A 170 8.75 -34.80 -4.26
N VAL A 171 9.38 -33.93 -3.47
CA VAL A 171 8.73 -32.77 -2.85
C VAL A 171 8.83 -31.59 -3.79
N ILE A 172 7.69 -30.90 -4.02
CA ILE A 172 7.67 -29.64 -4.75
C ILE A 172 7.48 -28.52 -3.74
N LEU A 173 8.47 -27.63 -3.64
CA LEU A 173 8.41 -26.44 -2.80
C LEU A 173 8.08 -25.23 -3.67
N ARG A 174 7.09 -24.44 -3.25
CA ARG A 174 6.79 -23.11 -3.79
C ARG A 174 7.28 -22.07 -2.79
N ILE A 175 8.21 -21.23 -3.22
CA ILE A 175 8.91 -20.28 -2.35
C ILE A 175 8.91 -18.87 -2.96
N ARG A 176 9.12 -17.84 -2.11
CA ARG A 176 9.42 -16.48 -2.54
C ARG A 176 10.79 -16.05 -2.06
N VAL A 177 11.56 -15.50 -2.99
CA VAL A 177 12.91 -14.97 -2.75
C VAL A 177 12.93 -13.51 -3.17
N LYS A 178 13.41 -12.62 -2.30
CA LYS A 178 13.55 -11.20 -2.62
C LYS A 178 14.54 -11.00 -3.77
N GLU A 179 14.34 -9.96 -4.57
CA GLU A 179 15.22 -9.68 -5.72
C GLU A 179 16.69 -9.54 -5.33
N GLU A 180 16.96 -8.86 -4.23
CA GLU A 180 18.31 -8.67 -3.69
C GLU A 180 19.02 -9.97 -3.27
N GLN A 181 18.24 -11.00 -2.92
CA GLN A 181 18.75 -12.31 -2.48
C GLN A 181 18.84 -13.32 -3.62
N TYR A 182 18.16 -13.07 -4.74
CA TYR A 182 17.93 -14.09 -5.78
C TYR A 182 19.21 -14.66 -6.36
N SER A 183 20.20 -13.83 -6.72
CA SER A 183 21.44 -14.30 -7.36
C SER A 183 22.27 -15.20 -6.42
N GLY A 184 22.35 -14.85 -5.14
CA GLY A 184 23.01 -15.68 -4.12
C GLY A 184 22.28 -17.00 -3.89
N PHE A 185 20.96 -16.91 -3.78
CA PHE A 185 20.08 -18.08 -3.64
C PHE A 185 20.21 -19.04 -4.83
N GLU A 186 20.10 -18.53 -6.06
CA GLU A 186 20.22 -19.35 -7.27
C GLU A 186 21.55 -20.10 -7.33
N LYS A 187 22.66 -19.42 -7.02
CA LYS A 187 23.97 -20.03 -6.96
C LYS A 187 24.02 -21.17 -5.93
N GLN A 188 23.53 -20.92 -4.72
CA GLN A 188 23.47 -21.91 -3.64
C GLN A 188 22.63 -23.15 -4.04
N ILE A 189 21.47 -22.94 -4.66
CA ILE A 189 20.60 -24.04 -5.09
C ILE A 189 21.25 -24.86 -6.20
N ARG A 190 21.95 -24.23 -7.14
CA ARG A 190 22.69 -24.95 -8.21
C ARG A 190 23.84 -25.82 -7.69
N GLU A 191 24.38 -25.56 -6.50
CA GLU A 191 25.38 -26.40 -5.85
C GLU A 191 24.87 -27.80 -5.50
N TYR A 192 23.53 -27.98 -5.34
CA TYR A 192 22.93 -29.30 -5.15
C TYR A 192 22.90 -30.16 -6.46
N GLY A 193 23.31 -29.58 -7.59
CA GLY A 193 23.34 -30.25 -8.88
C GLY A 193 21.97 -30.76 -9.34
N PRO A 194 21.92 -31.94 -9.97
CA PRO A 194 20.68 -32.47 -10.54
C PRO A 194 19.63 -32.91 -9.50
N GLN A 195 19.98 -32.91 -8.20
CA GLN A 195 19.03 -33.27 -7.12
C GLN A 195 17.96 -32.21 -6.89
N VAL A 196 18.22 -30.96 -7.27
CA VAL A 196 17.25 -29.85 -7.16
C VAL A 196 16.96 -29.30 -8.54
N VAL A 197 15.70 -29.36 -8.94
CA VAL A 197 15.24 -28.91 -10.27
C VAL A 197 14.35 -27.70 -10.12
N PHE A 198 14.66 -26.63 -10.86
CA PHE A 198 13.76 -25.49 -11.01
C PHE A 198 12.64 -25.85 -11.99
N LEU A 199 11.42 -26.00 -11.51
CA LEU A 199 10.24 -26.27 -12.33
C LEU A 199 9.63 -25.00 -12.92
N ALA A 200 9.64 -23.90 -12.15
CA ALA A 200 9.13 -22.60 -12.58
C ALA A 200 9.89 -21.47 -11.87
N ILE A 201 10.05 -20.37 -12.60
CA ILE A 201 10.64 -19.11 -12.10
C ILE A 201 9.78 -17.96 -12.62
N LYS A 202 9.20 -17.18 -11.73
CA LYS A 202 8.33 -16.05 -12.10
C LYS A 202 8.69 -14.83 -11.28
N LYS A 203 9.00 -13.71 -11.95
CA LYS A 203 9.13 -12.42 -11.25
C LYS A 203 7.77 -12.02 -10.68
N CYS A 204 7.73 -11.61 -9.43
CA CYS A 204 6.49 -11.28 -8.73
C CYS A 204 6.70 -10.17 -7.71
N ARG A 205 5.59 -9.68 -7.20
CA ARG A 205 5.54 -8.69 -6.12
C ARG A 205 4.61 -9.18 -5.04
N TRP A 206 4.92 -8.84 -3.80
CA TRP A 206 4.03 -9.06 -2.69
C TRP A 206 4.16 -7.94 -1.67
N TYR A 207 3.24 -7.91 -0.72
CA TYR A 207 3.22 -6.92 0.35
C TYR A 207 3.47 -7.61 1.69
N THR A 208 4.24 -6.95 2.55
CA THR A 208 4.54 -7.40 3.91
C THR A 208 4.34 -6.24 4.88
N ARG A 209 4.14 -6.56 6.15
CA ARG A 209 4.13 -5.60 7.26
C ARG A 209 5.54 -5.25 7.67
#